data_95771cd321fc0e0867d687f0f4cf040a
#
_entry.id   95771cd321fc0e0867d687f0f4cf040a
#
_cell.length_a   1.000
_cell.length_b   1.000
_cell.length_c   1.000
_cell.angle_alpha   90.00
_cell.angle_beta   90.00
_cell.angle_gamma   90.00
#
_symmetry.space_group_name_H-M   'P 1'
#
loop_
_entity.id
_entity.type
_entity.pdbx_description
1 polymer ?
#
loop_
_entity_poly.entity_id
_entity_poly.type
_entity_poly.pdbx_seq_one_letter_code
_entity_poly.pdbx_strand_id
1 'polypeptide(L)'
;MEIRLFDQITDYENLIEFHPYGHYMKTNRWASLNTHVKTQSIGFYSHNEVVGTALLWIDSFMGIKYGYIPYGLCIDYENQELLKEAIDTLVEYAKGLNIAFLRMDPNVLRCEKDIEGNIIPEGSNHEYVTELLKDKGFIHKGYGYAYDGSFTNRYTLVVDMNKPFEEVIKGFNKNKKTSFNKHTLLCVTTRKGSLEELH
;
A
#
# COMPACT_ATOMS: atom_id res chain seq x y z
N MET A 1 13.51 -18.26 -6.13
CA MET A 1 13.49 -16.80 -5.79
C MET A 1 14.30 -16.54 -4.55
N GLU A 2 14.88 -15.35 -4.41
CA GLU A 2 15.57 -14.91 -3.18
C GLU A 2 15.23 -13.47 -2.86
N ILE A 3 15.38 -13.09 -1.56
CA ILE A 3 15.25 -11.70 -1.12
C ILE A 3 16.64 -11.09 -0.92
N ARG A 4 16.84 -9.89 -1.50
CA ARG A 4 18.01 -9.04 -1.26
C ARG A 4 17.56 -7.66 -0.79
N LEU A 5 18.38 -7.01 0.03
CA LEU A 5 18.18 -5.60 0.38
C LEU A 5 18.64 -4.72 -0.78
N PHE A 6 17.97 -3.60 -0.98
CA PHE A 6 18.47 -2.58 -1.90
C PHE A 6 19.64 -1.82 -1.27
N ASP A 7 20.76 -1.78 -1.97
CA ASP A 7 21.93 -1.01 -1.57
C ASP A 7 21.70 0.49 -1.76
N GLN A 8 20.98 0.85 -2.83
CA GLN A 8 20.63 2.23 -3.17
C GLN A 8 19.14 2.47 -2.98
N ILE A 9 18.81 3.43 -2.13
CA ILE A 9 17.40 3.82 -1.87
C ILE A 9 16.72 4.31 -3.15
N THR A 10 17.45 5.01 -4.02
CA THR A 10 16.94 5.55 -5.28
C THR A 10 16.44 4.46 -6.22
N ASP A 11 17.12 3.31 -6.28
CA ASP A 11 16.69 2.21 -7.16
C ASP A 11 15.37 1.61 -6.69
N TYR A 12 15.22 1.45 -5.38
CA TYR A 12 13.98 1.03 -4.77
C TYR A 12 12.83 2.03 -5.01
N GLU A 13 13.07 3.33 -4.77
CA GLU A 13 12.07 4.40 -4.94
C GLU A 13 11.57 4.47 -6.40
N ASN A 14 12.48 4.35 -7.37
CA ASN A 14 12.12 4.33 -8.79
C ASN A 14 11.19 3.15 -9.13
N LEU A 15 11.45 1.97 -8.59
CA LEU A 15 10.59 0.81 -8.80
C LEU A 15 9.19 1.03 -8.20
N ILE A 16 9.09 1.66 -7.02
CA ILE A 16 7.80 1.97 -6.40
C ILE A 16 7.03 3.02 -7.21
N GLU A 17 7.72 4.07 -7.70
CA GLU A 17 7.08 5.17 -8.41
C GLU A 17 6.39 4.72 -9.71
N PHE A 18 7.01 3.81 -10.44
CA PHE A 18 6.49 3.35 -11.74
C PHE A 18 5.69 2.05 -11.68
N HIS A 19 5.57 1.42 -10.51
CA HIS A 19 4.84 0.17 -10.37
C HIS A 19 3.32 0.40 -10.26
N PRO A 20 2.45 -0.39 -10.94
CA PRO A 20 0.99 -0.25 -10.84
C PRO A 20 0.45 -0.32 -9.40
N TYR A 21 1.09 -1.12 -8.55
CA TYR A 21 0.79 -1.25 -7.12
C TYR A 21 1.70 -0.38 -6.24
N GLY A 22 2.38 0.62 -6.83
CA GLY A 22 3.16 1.60 -6.10
C GLY A 22 2.30 2.47 -5.19
N HIS A 23 2.82 2.83 -4.02
CA HIS A 23 2.11 3.68 -3.06
C HIS A 23 3.12 4.44 -2.21
N TYR A 24 2.83 5.70 -1.88
CA TYR A 24 3.75 6.54 -1.09
C TYR A 24 4.12 5.94 0.27
N MET A 25 3.21 5.17 0.90
CA MET A 25 3.48 4.49 2.17
C MET A 25 4.46 3.31 2.06
N LYS A 26 4.81 2.90 0.84
CA LYS A 26 5.85 1.90 0.57
C LYS A 26 7.23 2.54 0.40
N THR A 27 7.34 3.88 0.37
CA THR A 27 8.59 4.58 0.14
C THR A 27 9.43 4.71 1.42
N ASN A 28 10.75 4.75 1.27
CA ASN A 28 11.67 5.07 2.36
C ASN A 28 11.45 6.48 2.91
N ARG A 29 11.03 7.40 2.03
CA ARG A 29 10.68 8.76 2.43
C ARG A 29 9.53 8.77 3.44
N TRP A 30 8.49 7.97 3.24
CA TRP A 30 7.43 7.79 4.21
C TRP A 30 7.91 7.08 5.48
N ALA A 31 8.70 6.03 5.31
CA ALA A 31 9.27 5.27 6.42
C ALA A 31 10.13 6.14 7.35
N SER A 32 10.88 7.11 6.81
CA SER A 32 11.73 8.01 7.58
C SER A 32 10.98 8.92 8.56
N LEU A 33 9.67 9.09 8.39
CA LEU A 33 8.82 9.81 9.36
C LEU A 33 8.55 9.00 10.63
N ASN A 34 8.81 7.69 10.59
CA ASN A 34 8.56 6.76 11.70
C ASN A 34 9.89 6.23 12.25
N THR A 35 10.61 7.08 12.97
CA THR A 35 11.96 6.78 13.48
C THR A 35 12.02 5.66 14.53
N HIS A 36 10.87 5.23 15.05
CA HIS A 36 10.79 4.17 16.08
C HIS A 36 10.79 2.77 15.48
N VAL A 37 10.58 2.63 14.18
CA VAL A 37 10.44 1.35 13.50
C VAL A 37 11.62 1.11 12.58
N LYS A 38 12.21 -0.08 12.66
CA LYS A 38 13.25 -0.49 11.70
C LYS A 38 12.58 -0.88 10.39
N THR A 39 13.06 -0.34 9.27
CA THR A 39 12.55 -0.66 7.95
C THR A 39 13.61 -1.31 7.07
N GLN A 40 13.18 -2.16 6.15
CA GLN A 40 14.02 -2.78 5.13
C GLN A 40 13.31 -2.69 3.77
N SER A 41 13.98 -2.11 2.80
CA SER A 41 13.57 -2.13 1.40
C SER A 41 14.08 -3.42 0.79
N ILE A 42 13.17 -4.37 0.56
CA ILE A 42 13.50 -5.70 0.05
C ILE A 42 13.10 -5.84 -1.41
N GLY A 43 13.93 -6.51 -2.19
CA GLY A 43 13.66 -6.92 -3.56
C GLY A 43 13.55 -8.44 -3.66
N PHE A 44 12.56 -8.90 -4.40
CA PHE A 44 12.41 -10.29 -4.80
C PHE A 44 13.15 -10.50 -6.12
N TYR A 45 14.11 -11.40 -6.14
CA TYR A 45 14.97 -11.65 -7.29
C TYR A 45 14.73 -13.05 -7.84
N SER A 46 14.44 -13.11 -9.13
CA SER A 46 14.41 -14.35 -9.91
C SER A 46 15.43 -14.23 -11.05
N HIS A 47 16.35 -15.20 -11.17
CA HIS A 47 17.42 -15.17 -12.19
C HIS A 47 18.22 -13.85 -12.22
N ASN A 48 18.50 -13.26 -11.05
CA ASN A 48 19.16 -11.97 -10.85
C ASN A 48 18.37 -10.72 -11.31
N GLU A 49 17.13 -10.88 -11.73
CA GLU A 49 16.23 -9.77 -12.06
C GLU A 49 15.27 -9.50 -10.92
N VAL A 50 14.98 -8.22 -10.66
CA VAL A 50 13.97 -7.80 -9.67
C VAL A 50 12.60 -8.05 -10.25
N VAL A 51 11.84 -8.94 -9.63
CA VAL A 51 10.47 -9.30 -10.04
C VAL A 51 9.41 -8.77 -9.10
N GLY A 52 9.82 -8.15 -8.00
CA GLY A 52 8.92 -7.51 -7.05
C GLY A 52 9.68 -6.83 -5.92
N THR A 53 8.99 -5.97 -5.18
CA THR A 53 9.58 -5.25 -4.03
C THR A 53 8.60 -5.15 -2.87
N ALA A 54 9.11 -4.90 -1.68
CA ALA A 54 8.31 -4.53 -0.51
C ALA A 54 9.10 -3.68 0.48
N LEU A 55 8.38 -2.87 1.25
CA LEU A 55 8.90 -2.20 2.43
C LEU A 55 8.50 -3.04 3.66
N LEU A 56 9.45 -3.70 4.28
CA LEU A 56 9.23 -4.45 5.50
C LEU A 56 9.52 -3.59 6.72
N TRP A 57 8.51 -3.32 7.51
CA TRP A 57 8.61 -2.68 8.81
C TRP A 57 8.80 -3.76 9.88
N ILE A 58 9.77 -3.57 10.75
CA ILE A 58 10.10 -4.52 11.82
C ILE A 58 10.00 -3.77 13.13
N ASP A 59 9.10 -4.21 13.99
CA ASP A 59 8.89 -3.63 15.31
C ASP A 59 8.74 -4.75 16.34
N SER A 60 8.68 -4.39 17.62
CA SER A 60 8.51 -5.34 18.70
C SER A 60 7.57 -4.80 19.78
N PHE A 61 6.70 -5.66 20.26
CA PHE A 61 5.80 -5.38 21.36
C PHE A 61 5.92 -6.48 22.44
N MET A 62 6.18 -6.10 23.67
CA MET A 62 6.40 -7.01 24.79
C MET A 62 7.45 -8.12 24.51
N GLY A 63 8.51 -7.77 23.80
CA GLY A 63 9.57 -8.71 23.41
C GLY A 63 9.25 -9.59 22.20
N ILE A 64 8.06 -9.51 21.64
CA ILE A 64 7.65 -10.23 20.44
C ILE A 64 7.92 -9.37 19.21
N LYS A 65 8.84 -9.82 18.35
CA LYS A 65 9.15 -9.15 17.09
C LYS A 65 8.09 -9.48 16.05
N TYR A 66 7.60 -8.47 15.34
CA TYR A 66 6.64 -8.65 14.25
C TYR A 66 7.04 -7.83 13.02
N GLY A 67 6.54 -8.25 11.87
CA GLY A 67 6.74 -7.57 10.60
C GLY A 67 5.42 -7.03 10.04
N TYR A 68 5.50 -5.87 9.39
CA TYR A 68 4.37 -5.28 8.68
C TYR A 68 4.80 -4.82 7.29
N ILE A 69 4.00 -5.15 6.30
CA ILE A 69 4.19 -4.74 4.92
C ILE A 69 2.99 -3.88 4.50
N PRO A 70 3.11 -2.55 4.60
CA PRO A 70 2.03 -1.64 4.26
C PRO A 70 1.68 -1.75 2.77
N TYR A 71 0.39 -1.81 2.48
CA TYR A 71 -0.16 -1.91 1.13
C TYR A 71 0.33 -3.12 0.31
N GLY A 72 0.92 -4.13 0.98
CA GLY A 72 1.38 -5.37 0.34
C GLY A 72 2.61 -5.22 -0.55
N LEU A 73 2.83 -6.17 -1.40
CA LEU A 73 3.97 -6.22 -2.32
C LEU A 73 3.76 -5.27 -3.52
N CYS A 74 4.85 -4.83 -4.13
CA CYS A 74 4.87 -4.35 -5.50
C CYS A 74 5.32 -5.51 -6.38
N ILE A 75 4.38 -6.26 -6.91
CA ILE A 75 4.61 -7.46 -7.72
C ILE A 75 3.46 -7.60 -8.71
N ASP A 76 3.67 -8.36 -9.77
CA ASP A 76 2.57 -8.73 -10.68
C ASP A 76 1.63 -9.72 -9.98
N TYR A 77 0.49 -9.23 -9.51
CA TYR A 77 -0.51 -10.07 -8.86
C TYR A 77 -1.25 -10.99 -9.84
N GLU A 78 -1.27 -10.71 -11.13
CA GLU A 78 -1.87 -11.61 -12.13
C GLU A 78 -1.04 -12.89 -12.30
N ASN A 79 0.24 -12.84 -12.04
CA ASN A 79 1.11 -14.01 -12.07
C ASN A 79 1.03 -14.76 -10.72
N GLN A 80 0.08 -15.68 -10.60
CA GLN A 80 -0.19 -16.42 -9.36
C GLN A 80 1.01 -17.27 -8.88
N GLU A 81 1.77 -17.86 -9.80
CA GLU A 81 2.95 -18.66 -9.45
C GLU A 81 4.06 -17.76 -8.89
N LEU A 82 4.28 -16.60 -9.51
CA LEU A 82 5.22 -15.60 -9.02
C LEU A 82 4.83 -15.11 -7.62
N LEU A 83 3.55 -14.78 -7.43
CA LEU A 83 3.03 -14.34 -6.13
C LEU A 83 3.22 -15.42 -5.05
N LYS A 84 2.90 -16.67 -5.38
CA LYS A 84 3.06 -17.81 -4.48
C LYS A 84 4.51 -17.99 -4.04
N GLU A 85 5.45 -17.97 -5.00
CA GLU A 85 6.88 -18.08 -4.72
C GLU A 85 7.38 -16.89 -3.87
N ALA A 86 6.91 -15.67 -4.17
CA ALA A 86 7.26 -14.46 -3.40
C ALA A 86 6.79 -14.54 -1.95
N ILE A 87 5.57 -15.02 -1.72
CA ILE A 87 5.02 -15.19 -0.36
C ILE A 87 5.81 -16.26 0.41
N ASP A 88 6.13 -17.40 -0.21
CA ASP A 88 6.95 -18.45 0.44
C ASP A 88 8.33 -17.88 0.83
N THR A 89 8.98 -17.20 -0.11
CA THR A 89 10.30 -16.58 0.11
C THR A 89 10.26 -15.53 1.21
N LEU A 90 9.18 -14.73 1.25
CA LEU A 90 8.97 -13.71 2.29
C LEU A 90 8.80 -14.33 3.67
N VAL A 91 8.02 -15.40 3.78
CA VAL A 91 7.80 -16.11 5.05
C VAL A 91 9.11 -16.69 5.58
N GLU A 92 9.90 -17.33 4.72
CA GLU A 92 11.21 -17.86 5.11
C GLU A 92 12.20 -16.73 5.50
N TYR A 93 12.21 -15.63 4.78
CA TYR A 93 13.01 -14.45 5.13
C TYR A 93 12.63 -13.90 6.52
N ALA A 94 11.33 -13.77 6.79
CA ALA A 94 10.83 -13.31 8.08
C ALA A 94 11.21 -14.26 9.24
N LYS A 95 11.15 -15.58 9.02
CA LYS A 95 11.64 -16.57 9.99
C LYS A 95 13.12 -16.38 10.28
N GLY A 96 13.94 -16.16 9.25
CA GLY A 96 15.38 -15.88 9.41
C GLY A 96 15.68 -14.63 10.25
N LEU A 97 14.76 -13.67 10.27
CA LEU A 97 14.83 -12.46 11.10
C LEU A 97 14.25 -12.65 12.51
N ASN A 98 13.79 -13.85 12.88
CA ASN A 98 13.06 -14.15 14.12
C ASN A 98 11.78 -13.28 14.28
N ILE A 99 11.06 -13.05 13.19
CA ILE A 99 9.76 -12.39 13.19
C ILE A 99 8.70 -13.44 13.55
N ALA A 100 7.95 -13.19 14.61
CA ALA A 100 6.94 -14.13 15.13
C ALA A 100 5.68 -14.16 14.25
N PHE A 101 5.30 -13.03 13.66
CA PHE A 101 4.21 -12.94 12.69
C PHE A 101 4.41 -11.81 11.71
N LEU A 102 3.88 -11.99 10.50
CA LEU A 102 3.79 -10.96 9.47
C LEU A 102 2.36 -10.46 9.34
N ARG A 103 2.22 -9.15 9.24
CA ARG A 103 0.97 -8.49 8.82
C ARG A 103 1.17 -7.90 7.43
N MET A 104 0.14 -7.99 6.61
CA MET A 104 0.13 -7.40 5.27
C MET A 104 -1.29 -6.97 4.91
N ASP A 105 -1.45 -5.85 4.25
CA ASP A 105 -2.71 -5.34 3.72
C ASP A 105 -2.58 -5.01 2.22
N PRO A 106 -2.61 -6.03 1.33
CA PRO A 106 -2.42 -5.83 -0.09
C PRO A 106 -3.41 -4.83 -0.68
N ASN A 107 -2.90 -3.81 -1.37
CA ASN A 107 -3.71 -2.83 -2.08
C ASN A 107 -4.06 -3.35 -3.48
N VAL A 108 -4.82 -4.43 -3.52
CA VAL A 108 -5.28 -5.08 -4.74
C VAL A 108 -6.79 -4.97 -4.82
N LEU A 109 -7.31 -4.56 -5.98
CA LEU A 109 -8.74 -4.54 -6.24
C LEU A 109 -9.29 -5.96 -6.13
N ARG A 110 -10.12 -6.22 -5.14
CA ARG A 110 -10.67 -7.56 -4.93
C ARG A 110 -11.55 -7.99 -6.10
N CYS A 111 -12.52 -7.16 -6.48
CA CYS A 111 -13.39 -7.37 -7.64
C CYS A 111 -14.10 -6.06 -7.99
N GLU A 112 -14.42 -5.90 -9.27
CA GLU A 112 -15.30 -4.83 -9.73
C GLU A 112 -16.74 -5.14 -9.43
N LYS A 113 -17.51 -4.11 -9.06
CA LYS A 113 -18.92 -4.19 -8.71
C LYS A 113 -19.72 -3.11 -9.42
N ASP A 114 -20.95 -3.43 -9.78
CA ASP A 114 -21.92 -2.46 -10.25
C ASP A 114 -22.45 -1.58 -9.11
N ILE A 115 -23.34 -0.64 -9.43
CA ILE A 115 -23.93 0.28 -8.47
C ILE A 115 -24.85 -0.41 -7.43
N GLU A 116 -25.38 -1.57 -7.75
CA GLU A 116 -26.17 -2.41 -6.87
C GLU A 116 -25.30 -3.29 -5.96
N GLY A 117 -23.99 -3.35 -6.21
CA GLY A 117 -23.02 -4.13 -5.44
C GLY A 117 -22.82 -5.55 -5.95
N ASN A 118 -23.34 -5.93 -7.11
CA ASN A 118 -23.11 -7.22 -7.74
C ASN A 118 -21.71 -7.22 -8.39
N ILE A 119 -21.06 -8.38 -8.40
CA ILE A 119 -19.78 -8.56 -9.10
C ILE A 119 -20.04 -8.48 -10.60
N ILE A 120 -19.23 -7.67 -11.30
CA ILE A 120 -19.24 -7.59 -12.76
C ILE A 120 -18.50 -8.82 -13.30
N PRO A 121 -19.17 -9.71 -14.05
CA PRO A 121 -18.57 -11.00 -14.44
C PRO A 121 -17.29 -10.88 -15.29
N GLU A 122 -17.21 -9.84 -16.11
CA GLU A 122 -16.07 -9.56 -16.99
C GLU A 122 -15.10 -8.50 -16.41
N GLY A 123 -15.39 -8.05 -15.17
CA GLY A 123 -14.53 -7.08 -14.46
C GLY A 123 -13.33 -7.75 -13.83
N SER A 124 -12.39 -6.92 -13.38
CA SER A 124 -11.20 -7.39 -12.65
C SER A 124 -11.61 -8.14 -11.38
N ASN A 125 -11.03 -9.32 -11.16
CA ASN A 125 -11.28 -10.15 -9.99
C ASN A 125 -10.00 -10.81 -9.49
N HIS A 126 -9.55 -10.40 -8.28
CA HIS A 126 -8.35 -10.93 -7.62
C HIS A 126 -8.71 -11.62 -6.30
N GLU A 127 -9.91 -12.22 -6.19
CA GLU A 127 -10.29 -12.97 -4.97
C GLU A 127 -9.31 -14.10 -4.65
N TYR A 128 -8.67 -14.67 -5.69
CA TYR A 128 -7.62 -15.68 -5.54
C TYR A 128 -6.44 -15.22 -4.67
N VAL A 129 -6.14 -13.92 -4.61
CA VAL A 129 -5.06 -13.40 -3.73
C VAL A 129 -5.38 -13.72 -2.26
N THR A 130 -6.63 -13.53 -1.85
CA THR A 130 -7.06 -13.84 -0.49
C THR A 130 -6.98 -15.35 -0.22
N GLU A 131 -7.40 -16.19 -1.16
CA GLU A 131 -7.34 -17.64 -1.01
C GLU A 131 -5.89 -18.15 -0.99
N LEU A 132 -5.04 -17.64 -1.89
CA LEU A 132 -3.61 -17.96 -1.90
C LEU A 132 -2.94 -17.61 -0.56
N LEU A 133 -3.22 -16.44 -0.01
CA LEU A 133 -2.66 -16.04 1.29
C LEU A 133 -3.16 -16.95 2.42
N LYS A 134 -4.44 -17.36 2.41
CA LYS A 134 -4.97 -18.33 3.38
C LYS A 134 -4.27 -19.68 3.27
N ASP A 135 -4.07 -20.18 2.05
CA ASP A 135 -3.35 -21.44 1.78
C ASP A 135 -1.89 -21.40 2.29
N LYS A 136 -1.31 -20.21 2.33
CA LYS A 136 0.02 -19.95 2.92
C LYS A 136 0.00 -19.71 4.44
N GLY A 137 -1.14 -19.92 5.10
CA GLY A 137 -1.29 -19.81 6.55
C GLY A 137 -1.59 -18.40 7.06
N PHE A 138 -1.88 -17.44 6.19
CA PHE A 138 -2.32 -16.11 6.63
C PHE A 138 -3.78 -16.16 7.09
N ILE A 139 -4.06 -15.45 8.18
CA ILE A 139 -5.41 -15.32 8.73
C ILE A 139 -6.01 -14.00 8.22
N HIS A 140 -7.05 -14.09 7.40
CA HIS A 140 -7.78 -12.92 6.97
C HIS A 140 -8.62 -12.35 8.12
N LYS A 141 -8.32 -11.11 8.53
CA LYS A 141 -8.95 -10.45 9.69
C LYS A 141 -10.32 -9.83 9.40
N GLY A 142 -10.84 -10.07 8.21
CA GLY A 142 -12.07 -9.44 7.74
C GLY A 142 -11.82 -8.09 7.08
N TYR A 143 -12.89 -7.41 6.76
CA TYR A 143 -12.84 -6.06 6.20
C TYR A 143 -13.31 -5.09 7.26
N GLY A 144 -12.49 -4.10 7.60
CA GLY A 144 -12.88 -3.01 8.48
C GLY A 144 -14.12 -2.29 7.93
N TYR A 145 -15.03 -1.93 8.82
CA TYR A 145 -16.18 -1.12 8.50
C TYR A 145 -16.03 0.23 9.20
N ALA A 146 -16.16 1.32 8.44
CA ALA A 146 -15.94 2.69 8.95
C ALA A 146 -14.54 2.91 9.56
N TYR A 147 -14.45 3.75 10.57
CA TYR A 147 -13.19 4.14 11.22
C TYR A 147 -12.95 3.31 12.50
N ASP A 148 -12.86 2.01 12.40
CA ASP A 148 -12.51 1.18 13.57
C ASP A 148 -11.02 1.28 13.98
N GLY A 149 -10.22 2.02 13.21
CA GLY A 149 -8.82 2.31 13.50
C GLY A 149 -7.85 1.14 13.31
N SER A 150 -8.33 -0.04 12.99
CA SER A 150 -7.52 -1.27 12.98
C SER A 150 -6.93 -1.60 11.61
N PHE A 151 -7.50 -1.07 10.52
CA PHE A 151 -7.17 -1.50 9.15
C PHE A 151 -7.22 -0.34 8.16
N THR A 152 -6.55 -0.53 7.03
CA THR A 152 -6.67 0.33 5.85
C THR A 152 -8.12 0.35 5.36
N ASN A 153 -8.62 1.52 4.96
CA ASN A 153 -9.98 1.67 4.48
C ASN A 153 -10.25 0.75 3.29
N ARG A 154 -11.36 0.01 3.37
CA ARG A 154 -11.80 -0.87 2.30
C ARG A 154 -12.19 -0.13 1.03
N TYR A 155 -12.76 1.05 1.18
CA TYR A 155 -13.19 1.91 0.08
C TYR A 155 -12.59 3.29 0.24
N THR A 156 -12.04 3.82 -0.84
CA THR A 156 -11.52 5.18 -0.95
C THR A 156 -12.16 5.90 -2.13
N LEU A 157 -12.27 7.21 -2.01
CA LEU A 157 -12.61 8.06 -3.15
C LEU A 157 -11.30 8.52 -3.80
N VAL A 158 -11.19 8.28 -5.09
CA VAL A 158 -10.02 8.68 -5.89
C VAL A 158 -10.41 9.85 -6.77
N VAL A 159 -9.55 10.86 -6.80
CA VAL A 159 -9.66 12.00 -7.72
C VAL A 159 -8.53 11.90 -8.74
N ASP A 160 -8.90 11.80 -10.00
CA ASP A 160 -7.94 11.81 -11.10
C ASP A 160 -7.39 13.23 -11.31
N MET A 161 -6.15 13.45 -10.90
CA MET A 161 -5.46 14.74 -10.97
C MET A 161 -4.82 15.01 -12.33
N ASN A 162 -4.87 14.05 -13.28
CA ASN A 162 -4.40 14.26 -14.66
C ASN A 162 -5.40 15.04 -15.51
N LYS A 163 -6.61 15.30 -14.97
CA LYS A 163 -7.64 16.13 -15.61
C LYS A 163 -7.41 17.61 -15.35
N PRO A 164 -7.86 18.48 -16.27
CA PRO A 164 -7.90 19.92 -16.01
C PRO A 164 -8.66 20.22 -14.71
N PHE A 165 -8.17 21.19 -13.96
CA PHE A 165 -8.71 21.53 -12.64
C PHE A 165 -10.23 21.81 -12.65
N GLU A 166 -10.72 22.49 -13.69
CA GLU A 166 -12.14 22.80 -13.88
C GLU A 166 -13.00 21.55 -14.01
N GLU A 167 -12.47 20.49 -14.63
CA GLU A 167 -13.17 19.20 -14.76
C GLU A 167 -13.21 18.46 -13.43
N VAL A 168 -12.13 18.50 -12.67
CA VAL A 168 -12.09 17.94 -11.30
C VAL A 168 -13.16 18.60 -10.43
N ILE A 169 -13.23 19.92 -10.45
CA ILE A 169 -14.23 20.69 -9.66
C ILE A 169 -15.67 20.41 -10.14
N LYS A 170 -15.90 20.21 -11.43
CA LYS A 170 -17.23 19.85 -11.94
C LYS A 170 -17.74 18.55 -11.33
N GLY A 171 -16.86 17.59 -11.07
CA GLY A 171 -17.19 16.31 -10.42
C GLY A 171 -17.59 16.43 -8.95
N PHE A 172 -17.29 17.54 -8.27
CA PHE A 172 -17.61 17.71 -6.86
C PHE A 172 -19.11 17.95 -6.64
N ASN A 173 -19.63 17.41 -5.54
CA ASN A 173 -21.00 17.72 -5.12
C ASN A 173 -21.11 19.20 -4.65
N LYS A 174 -22.37 19.67 -4.49
CA LYS A 174 -22.66 21.07 -4.12
C LYS A 174 -21.95 21.50 -2.83
N ASN A 175 -21.91 20.65 -1.82
CA ASN A 175 -21.31 21.00 -0.53
C ASN A 175 -19.79 21.17 -0.66
N LYS A 176 -19.11 20.30 -1.41
CA LYS A 176 -17.66 20.41 -1.67
C LYS A 176 -17.34 21.66 -2.50
N LYS A 177 -18.15 21.99 -3.53
CA LYS A 177 -18.00 23.22 -4.31
C LYS A 177 -18.17 24.46 -3.41
N THR A 178 -19.16 24.45 -2.51
CA THR A 178 -19.38 25.55 -1.57
C THR A 178 -18.20 25.71 -0.61
N SER A 179 -17.65 24.60 -0.07
CA SER A 179 -16.48 24.64 0.80
C SER A 179 -15.25 25.17 0.08
N PHE A 180 -15.05 24.76 -1.17
CA PHE A 180 -13.96 25.23 -2.00
C PHE A 180 -14.06 26.74 -2.29
N ASN A 181 -15.25 27.23 -2.64
CA ASN A 181 -15.48 28.67 -2.88
C ASN A 181 -15.30 29.52 -1.61
N LYS A 182 -15.70 29.00 -0.44
CA LYS A 182 -15.45 29.66 0.84
C LYS A 182 -13.97 29.87 1.13
N HIS A 183 -13.13 28.88 0.81
CA HIS A 183 -11.67 28.99 0.94
C HIS A 183 -11.14 30.22 0.18
N THR A 184 -11.58 30.40 -1.07
CA THR A 184 -11.19 31.56 -1.90
C THR A 184 -11.69 32.88 -1.31
N LEU A 185 -12.93 32.92 -0.82
CA LEU A 185 -13.52 34.11 -0.19
C LEU A 185 -12.82 34.50 1.12
N LEU A 186 -12.31 33.52 1.88
CA LEU A 186 -11.59 33.75 3.12
C LEU A 186 -10.11 34.06 2.95
N CYS A 187 -9.65 34.20 1.69
CA CYS A 187 -8.24 34.43 1.34
C CYS A 187 -7.27 33.42 1.98
N VAL A 188 -7.72 32.19 2.19
CA VAL A 188 -6.86 31.12 2.70
C VAL A 188 -5.89 30.71 1.61
N THR A 189 -4.60 30.77 1.89
CA THR A 189 -3.53 30.33 0.99
C THR A 189 -2.77 29.17 1.59
N THR A 190 -2.24 28.29 0.75
CA THR A 190 -1.36 27.20 1.16
C THR A 190 0.04 27.45 0.61
N ARG A 191 1.04 27.20 1.44
CA ARG A 191 2.46 27.28 1.04
C ARG A 191 3.25 26.13 1.68
N LYS A 192 4.42 25.86 1.16
CA LYS A 192 5.37 25.03 1.87
C LYS A 192 5.86 25.78 3.10
N GLY A 193 5.74 25.16 4.27
CA GLY A 193 6.30 25.63 5.53
C GLY A 193 7.51 24.81 5.95
N SER A 194 8.23 25.29 6.97
CA SER A 194 9.23 24.51 7.68
C SER A 194 8.62 23.81 8.90
N LEU A 195 9.32 22.85 9.48
CA LEU A 195 8.90 22.20 10.73
C LEU A 195 8.82 23.18 11.91
N GLU A 196 9.58 24.27 11.88
CA GLU A 196 9.62 25.31 12.91
C GLU A 196 8.35 26.16 12.92
N GLU A 197 7.59 26.17 11.80
CA GLU A 197 6.34 26.89 11.66
C GLU A 197 5.09 26.07 12.09
N LEU A 198 5.28 24.83 12.52
CA LEU A 198 4.23 23.91 13.00
C LEU A 198 4.03 24.05 14.53
N HIS A 199 3.80 25.28 15.02
CA HIS A 199 3.44 25.56 16.43
C HIS A 199 1.99 25.97 16.59
#